data_cd89b00fd02248e5c6903af132f4d126
#
_entry.id   cd89b00fd02248e5c6903af132f4d126
#
_cell.length_a   1.000
_cell.length_b   1.000
_cell.length_c   1.000
_cell.angle_alpha   90.00
_cell.angle_beta   90.00
_cell.angle_gamma   90.00
#
_symmetry.space_group_name_H-M   'P 1'
#
loop_
_entity.id
_entity.type
_entity.pdbx_description
1 polymer ?
#
loop_
_entity_poly.entity_id
_entity_poly.type
_entity_poly.pdbx_seq_one_letter_code
_entity_poly.pdbx_strand_id
1 'polypeptide(L)'
;MSAVVLSAGFIPLVDAAPLIVAQEMGFAAEEGLALDLVRAPSWSSLRDMLVFGRVEAAHMLAPVPVAAALGLGGTGAPISALAVLSVNGTVIGTSTALTQRLRDQGHGFGFDDARAAGTALIAAAGGRLKIGVPFPFSMHXXXYWLSALGLPAPQGIDIRTVPPPLMADALRAGEIDAFCVGEPWGSIAVEEGVGSLLLPGKAIWAFAPEKVLAVRSEWAEAEPGLSARLIRAVWRAGKWLADPQTRVLTAELLARPEFLDLPPEIIDRALSGTFTISPQGEQRRIEGFGGFHDGAANFPWRSQAQWIAQQLAARMGLDRAGAMQ
;
A
#
# COMPACT_ATOMS: atom_id res chain seq x y z
N MET A 1 -26.77 17.52 18.02
CA MET A 1 -27.04 16.11 17.73
C MET A 1 -25.76 15.31 18.03
N SER A 2 -25.92 14.11 18.60
CA SER A 2 -24.77 13.26 18.88
C SER A 2 -24.15 12.78 17.55
N ALA A 3 -22.81 12.60 17.54
CA ALA A 3 -22.11 12.10 16.36
C ALA A 3 -22.51 10.65 16.07
N VAL A 4 -22.58 10.30 14.80
CA VAL A 4 -22.80 8.91 14.39
C VAL A 4 -21.44 8.19 14.47
N VAL A 5 -21.39 7.11 15.23
CA VAL A 5 -20.16 6.30 15.37
C VAL A 5 -20.08 5.29 14.22
N LEU A 6 -18.94 5.27 13.52
CA LEU A 6 -18.64 4.29 12.47
C LEU A 6 -17.32 3.62 12.81
N SER A 7 -17.28 2.30 12.82
CA SER A 7 -16.02 1.56 12.99
C SER A 7 -15.27 1.52 11.66
N ALA A 8 -13.99 1.88 11.69
CA ALA A 8 -13.17 1.96 10.49
C ALA A 8 -11.83 1.25 10.71
N GLY A 9 -11.58 0.21 9.92
CA GLY A 9 -10.39 -0.61 10.07
C GLY A 9 -9.22 -0.10 9.24
N PHE A 10 -8.00 -0.33 9.74
CA PHE A 10 -6.79 0.07 9.02
C PHE A 10 -5.63 -0.87 9.31
N ILE A 11 -4.66 -0.90 8.40
CA ILE A 11 -3.36 -1.56 8.60
C ILE A 11 -2.34 -0.46 9.00
N PRO A 12 -1.41 -0.73 9.93
CA PRO A 12 -0.45 0.29 10.39
C PRO A 12 0.57 0.64 9.32
N LEU A 13 0.19 1.52 8.43
CA LEU A 13 0.97 2.02 7.29
C LEU A 13 0.85 3.54 7.25
N VAL A 14 1.84 4.22 6.68
CA VAL A 14 1.79 5.67 6.52
C VAL A 14 0.57 6.09 5.70
N ASP A 15 0.17 5.26 4.74
CA ASP A 15 -0.95 5.58 3.85
C ASP A 15 -2.33 5.38 4.50
N ALA A 16 -2.39 4.97 5.78
CA ALA A 16 -3.63 5.04 6.57
C ALA A 16 -3.89 6.47 7.09
N ALA A 17 -2.94 7.39 6.88
CA ALA A 17 -3.02 8.75 7.41
C ALA A 17 -4.34 9.46 7.12
N PRO A 18 -4.93 9.41 5.89
CA PRO A 18 -6.19 10.13 5.69
C PRO A 18 -7.32 9.70 6.61
N LEU A 19 -7.40 8.41 6.92
CA LEU A 19 -8.44 7.89 7.82
C LEU A 19 -8.16 8.33 9.27
N ILE A 20 -6.91 8.21 9.71
CA ILE A 20 -6.49 8.58 11.07
C ILE A 20 -6.65 10.09 11.28
N VAL A 21 -6.17 10.90 10.34
CA VAL A 21 -6.25 12.36 10.39
C VAL A 21 -7.71 12.81 10.35
N ALA A 22 -8.57 12.14 9.57
CA ALA A 22 -10.00 12.49 9.54
C ALA A 22 -10.61 12.44 10.94
N GLN A 23 -10.25 11.46 11.75
CA GLN A 23 -10.72 11.36 13.13
C GLN A 23 -9.98 12.35 14.05
N GLU A 24 -8.65 12.31 14.06
CA GLU A 24 -7.84 12.97 15.07
C GLU A 24 -7.80 14.50 14.90
N MET A 25 -7.91 15.01 13.67
CA MET A 25 -7.89 16.44 13.40
C MET A 25 -9.30 17.03 13.28
N GLY A 26 -10.33 16.23 13.56
CA GLY A 26 -11.70 16.73 13.68
C GLY A 26 -12.50 16.76 12.39
N PHE A 27 -11.95 16.31 11.25
CA PHE A 27 -12.70 16.36 9.98
C PHE A 27 -13.92 15.45 9.98
N ALA A 28 -13.84 14.30 10.69
CA ALA A 28 -15.00 13.44 10.88
C ALA A 28 -16.04 14.12 11.73
N ALA A 29 -15.64 14.80 12.81
CA ALA A 29 -16.56 15.52 13.71
C ALA A 29 -17.29 16.65 12.97
N GLU A 30 -16.61 17.36 12.06
CA GLU A 30 -17.25 18.40 11.22
C GLU A 30 -18.37 17.84 10.35
N GLU A 31 -18.30 16.55 10.03
CA GLU A 31 -19.34 15.84 9.27
C GLU A 31 -20.34 15.12 10.19
N GLY A 32 -20.25 15.35 11.52
CA GLY A 32 -21.11 14.69 12.49
C GLY A 32 -20.82 13.21 12.65
N LEU A 33 -19.57 12.80 12.39
CA LEU A 33 -19.12 11.40 12.53
C LEU A 33 -18.09 11.29 13.66
N ALA A 34 -18.04 10.11 14.28
CA ALA A 34 -16.93 9.70 15.14
C ALA A 34 -16.43 8.37 14.64
N LEU A 35 -15.15 8.29 14.25
CA LEU A 35 -14.58 7.07 13.71
C LEU A 35 -13.94 6.27 14.85
N ASP A 36 -14.44 5.06 15.07
CA ASP A 36 -13.82 4.09 15.96
C ASP A 36 -12.76 3.33 15.14
N LEU A 37 -11.50 3.75 15.30
CA LEU A 37 -10.40 3.24 14.46
C LEU A 37 -9.90 1.90 15.00
N VAL A 38 -9.92 0.86 14.18
CA VAL A 38 -9.58 -0.51 14.55
C VAL A 38 -8.35 -0.96 13.74
N ARG A 39 -7.22 -1.17 14.44
CA ARG A 39 -5.99 -1.67 13.80
C ARG A 39 -6.12 -3.16 13.53
N ALA A 40 -5.92 -3.57 12.28
CA ALA A 40 -6.00 -4.98 11.88
C ALA A 40 -4.58 -5.56 11.65
N PRO A 41 -4.39 -6.86 11.90
CA PRO A 41 -3.06 -7.46 11.80
C PRO A 41 -2.63 -7.80 10.37
N SER A 42 -3.56 -7.91 9.44
CA SER A 42 -3.27 -8.29 8.06
C SER A 42 -4.38 -7.85 7.12
N TRP A 43 -4.06 -7.78 5.82
CA TRP A 43 -5.05 -7.41 4.80
C TRP A 43 -6.20 -8.41 4.71
N SER A 44 -5.92 -9.70 4.89
CA SER A 44 -7.00 -10.72 4.89
C SER A 44 -7.93 -10.53 6.09
N SER A 45 -7.36 -10.28 7.28
CA SER A 45 -8.18 -9.98 8.47
C SER A 45 -9.04 -8.73 8.25
N LEU A 46 -8.44 -7.66 7.71
CA LEU A 46 -9.18 -6.41 7.49
C LEU A 46 -10.31 -6.60 6.47
N ARG A 47 -10.01 -7.32 5.36
CA ARG A 47 -11.05 -7.66 4.38
C ARG A 47 -12.20 -8.43 5.04
N ASP A 48 -11.87 -9.41 5.85
CA ASP A 48 -12.89 -10.25 6.50
C ASP A 48 -13.69 -9.43 7.53
N MET A 49 -13.03 -8.56 8.29
CA MET A 49 -13.71 -7.63 9.21
C MET A 49 -14.74 -6.77 8.46
N LEU A 50 -14.37 -6.27 7.27
CA LEU A 50 -15.26 -5.46 6.45
C LEU A 50 -16.43 -6.30 5.92
N VAL A 51 -16.12 -7.43 5.33
CA VAL A 51 -17.13 -8.31 4.68
C VAL A 51 -18.15 -8.83 5.70
N PHE A 52 -17.68 -9.19 6.91
CA PHE A 52 -18.56 -9.72 7.94
C PHE A 52 -19.16 -8.64 8.86
N GLY A 53 -18.97 -7.36 8.51
CA GLY A 53 -19.62 -6.25 9.22
C GLY A 53 -19.03 -5.92 10.59
N ARG A 54 -17.78 -6.32 10.85
CA ARG A 54 -17.10 -5.96 12.08
C ARG A 54 -16.61 -4.51 12.02
N VAL A 55 -16.42 -3.98 10.82
CA VAL A 55 -16.20 -2.55 10.57
C VAL A 55 -17.09 -2.11 9.41
N GLU A 56 -17.52 -0.86 9.41
CA GLU A 56 -18.31 -0.29 8.31
C GLU A 56 -17.42 0.14 7.14
N ALA A 57 -16.24 0.64 7.45
CA ALA A 57 -15.32 1.15 6.45
C ALA A 57 -13.91 0.60 6.69
N ALA A 58 -13.07 0.64 5.65
CA ALA A 58 -11.70 0.13 5.77
C ALA A 58 -10.75 0.89 4.85
N HIS A 59 -9.56 1.18 5.38
CA HIS A 59 -8.37 1.52 4.61
C HIS A 59 -7.96 0.23 3.90
N MET A 60 -8.17 0.14 2.58
CA MET A 60 -8.06 -1.13 1.86
C MET A 60 -7.18 -0.98 0.62
N LEU A 61 -6.48 -2.04 0.26
CA LEU A 61 -5.73 -2.10 -1.00
C LEU A 61 -6.68 -1.86 -2.19
N ALA A 62 -6.31 -0.96 -3.10
CA ALA A 62 -7.16 -0.61 -4.24
C ALA A 62 -7.59 -1.81 -5.09
N PRO A 63 -6.76 -2.86 -5.27
CA PRO A 63 -7.21 -4.03 -6.03
C PRO A 63 -8.25 -4.92 -5.33
N VAL A 64 -8.48 -4.77 -4.02
CA VAL A 64 -9.37 -5.70 -3.30
C VAL A 64 -10.83 -5.57 -3.76
N PRO A 65 -11.41 -4.37 -3.90
CA PRO A 65 -12.77 -4.28 -4.48
C PRO A 65 -12.84 -4.86 -5.89
N VAL A 66 -11.82 -4.67 -6.71
CA VAL A 66 -11.74 -5.21 -8.07
C VAL A 66 -11.66 -6.74 -8.02
N ALA A 67 -10.82 -7.30 -7.16
CA ALA A 67 -10.70 -8.75 -7.00
C ALA A 67 -12.04 -9.35 -6.56
N ALA A 68 -12.74 -8.70 -5.62
CA ALA A 68 -14.06 -9.14 -5.17
C ALA A 68 -15.06 -9.16 -6.32
N ALA A 69 -15.04 -8.10 -7.17
CA ALA A 69 -15.93 -8.04 -8.35
C ALA A 69 -15.62 -9.14 -9.36
N LEU A 70 -14.37 -9.60 -9.45
CA LEU A 70 -13.95 -10.71 -10.31
C LEU A 70 -14.21 -12.09 -9.67
N GLY A 71 -14.81 -12.13 -8.48
CA GLY A 71 -15.06 -13.39 -7.76
C GLY A 71 -13.82 -14.00 -7.12
N LEU A 72 -12.75 -13.23 -6.99
CA LEU A 72 -11.51 -13.69 -6.37
C LEU A 72 -11.55 -13.46 -4.86
N GLY A 73 -10.87 -14.32 -4.12
CA GLY A 73 -10.74 -14.16 -2.66
C GLY A 73 -11.82 -14.86 -1.83
N GLY A 74 -12.82 -15.45 -2.46
CA GLY A 74 -13.71 -16.40 -1.83
C GLY A 74 -14.77 -15.87 -0.88
N THR A 75 -14.94 -14.56 -0.72
CA THR A 75 -15.94 -14.03 0.23
C THR A 75 -17.32 -13.83 -0.37
N GLY A 76 -17.39 -13.63 -1.69
CA GLY A 76 -18.65 -13.43 -2.41
C GLY A 76 -19.36 -12.11 -2.13
N ALA A 77 -18.85 -11.28 -1.23
CA ALA A 77 -19.52 -10.03 -0.87
C ALA A 77 -18.93 -8.87 -1.68
N PRO A 78 -19.79 -8.08 -2.37
CA PRO A 78 -19.32 -6.93 -3.12
C PRO A 78 -18.76 -5.83 -2.20
N ILE A 79 -17.65 -5.25 -2.62
CA ILE A 79 -16.97 -4.16 -1.91
C ILE A 79 -16.88 -2.95 -2.86
N SER A 80 -17.26 -1.79 -2.36
CA SER A 80 -17.19 -0.53 -3.10
C SER A 80 -16.04 0.33 -2.60
N ALA A 81 -15.30 0.93 -3.53
CA ALA A 81 -14.30 1.94 -3.22
C ALA A 81 -14.96 3.32 -3.32
N LEU A 82 -15.11 3.98 -2.19
CA LEU A 82 -15.76 5.31 -2.13
C LEU A 82 -14.81 6.44 -2.54
N ALA A 83 -13.51 6.29 -2.23
CA ALA A 83 -12.50 7.29 -2.52
C ALA A 83 -11.14 6.63 -2.54
N VAL A 84 -10.19 7.21 -3.28
CA VAL A 84 -8.78 6.82 -3.18
C VAL A 84 -8.17 7.61 -2.02
N LEU A 85 -7.60 6.89 -1.05
CA LEU A 85 -6.96 7.47 0.12
C LEU A 85 -5.50 7.86 -0.16
N SER A 86 -4.83 7.07 -0.98
CA SER A 86 -3.42 7.33 -1.29
C SER A 86 -3.05 6.85 -2.69
N VAL A 87 -2.08 7.54 -3.27
CA VAL A 87 -1.44 7.20 -4.54
C VAL A 87 0.02 6.88 -4.24
N ASN A 88 0.53 5.77 -4.76
CA ASN A 88 1.90 5.30 -4.53
C ASN A 88 2.17 5.06 -3.03
N GLY A 89 3.43 5.19 -2.58
CA GLY A 89 3.75 4.99 -1.16
C GLY A 89 4.36 3.62 -0.85
N THR A 90 4.73 2.84 -1.89
CA THR A 90 5.35 1.53 -1.72
C THR A 90 6.83 1.57 -2.10
N VAL A 91 7.58 0.64 -1.54
CA VAL A 91 9.00 0.43 -1.88
C VAL A 91 9.26 -1.04 -2.17
N ILE A 92 10.25 -1.28 -3.01
CA ILE A 92 10.82 -2.61 -3.25
C ILE A 92 12.16 -2.64 -2.53
N GLY A 93 12.37 -3.68 -1.73
CA GLY A 93 13.62 -3.89 -1.03
C GLY A 93 14.15 -5.29 -1.25
N THR A 94 15.42 -5.48 -0.91
CA THR A 94 16.14 -6.76 -1.09
C THR A 94 16.85 -7.13 0.20
N SER A 95 16.98 -8.43 0.45
CA SER A 95 17.73 -8.96 1.58
C SER A 95 19.20 -8.53 1.48
N THR A 96 19.92 -8.57 2.58
CA THR A 96 21.35 -8.23 2.62
C THR A 96 22.13 -9.05 1.59
N ALA A 97 21.85 -10.36 1.49
CA ALA A 97 22.54 -11.25 0.55
C ALA A 97 22.27 -10.85 -0.91
N LEU A 98 21.02 -10.55 -1.24
CA LEU A 98 20.67 -10.13 -2.61
C LEU A 98 21.20 -8.72 -2.90
N THR A 99 21.17 -7.82 -1.93
CA THR A 99 21.77 -6.48 -2.05
C THR A 99 23.25 -6.59 -2.40
N GLN A 100 23.98 -7.50 -1.72
CA GLN A 100 25.41 -7.69 -1.98
C GLN A 100 25.64 -8.18 -3.43
N ARG A 101 24.86 -9.15 -3.88
CA ARG A 101 24.97 -9.63 -5.27
C ARG A 101 24.69 -8.51 -6.29
N LEU A 102 23.69 -7.65 -6.01
CA LEU A 102 23.40 -6.51 -6.86
C LEU A 102 24.60 -5.55 -6.94
N ARG A 103 25.23 -5.26 -5.80
CA ARG A 103 26.39 -4.38 -5.74
C ARG A 103 27.60 -4.99 -6.46
N ASP A 104 27.82 -6.30 -6.29
CA ASP A 104 28.91 -7.02 -6.96
C ASP A 104 28.77 -6.99 -8.47
N GLN A 105 27.53 -6.87 -8.97
CA GLN A 105 27.24 -6.72 -10.40
C GLN A 105 27.24 -5.24 -10.86
N GLY A 106 27.59 -4.33 -9.97
CA GLY A 106 27.71 -2.91 -10.29
C GLY A 106 26.43 -2.09 -10.20
N HIS A 107 25.37 -2.62 -9.58
CA HIS A 107 24.14 -1.83 -9.45
C HIS A 107 24.33 -0.70 -8.43
N GLY A 108 24.07 0.53 -8.87
CA GLY A 108 24.36 1.74 -8.08
C GLY A 108 23.29 2.18 -7.09
N PHE A 109 22.17 1.50 -7.04
CA PHE A 109 21.05 1.86 -6.13
C PHE A 109 20.66 3.34 -6.26
N GLY A 110 20.44 3.78 -7.52
CA GLY A 110 19.97 5.14 -7.81
C GLY A 110 18.57 5.43 -7.30
N PHE A 111 17.75 4.37 -7.13
CA PHE A 111 16.41 4.47 -6.54
C PHE A 111 15.37 5.14 -7.46
N ASP A 112 15.67 5.23 -8.77
CA ASP A 112 14.79 5.95 -9.71
C ASP A 112 14.59 5.23 -11.05
N ASP A 113 15.46 4.29 -11.43
CA ASP A 113 15.40 3.63 -12.73
C ASP A 113 14.85 2.20 -12.60
N ALA A 114 13.56 2.05 -12.91
CA ALA A 114 12.89 0.75 -12.81
C ALA A 114 13.46 -0.29 -13.77
N ARG A 115 13.89 0.13 -14.97
CA ARG A 115 14.47 -0.82 -15.94
C ARG A 115 15.82 -1.33 -15.44
N ALA A 116 16.71 -0.45 -15.03
CA ALA A 116 18.02 -0.82 -14.51
C ALA A 116 17.89 -1.70 -13.25
N ALA A 117 17.03 -1.31 -12.32
CA ALA A 117 16.81 -2.05 -11.07
C ALA A 117 16.24 -3.45 -11.34
N GLY A 118 15.25 -3.56 -12.23
CA GLY A 118 14.64 -4.85 -12.55
C GLY A 118 15.59 -5.78 -13.30
N THR A 119 16.34 -5.25 -14.26
CA THR A 119 17.33 -6.03 -15.00
C THR A 119 18.41 -6.56 -14.06
N ALA A 120 18.92 -5.70 -13.18
CA ALA A 120 19.92 -6.11 -12.18
C ALA A 120 19.35 -7.17 -11.23
N LEU A 121 18.10 -6.99 -10.78
CA LEU A 121 17.45 -7.94 -9.87
C LEU A 121 17.31 -9.31 -10.52
N ILE A 122 16.88 -9.37 -11.78
CA ILE A 122 16.77 -10.63 -12.53
C ILE A 122 18.15 -11.32 -12.64
N ALA A 123 19.17 -10.54 -12.99
CA ALA A 123 20.53 -11.09 -13.13
C ALA A 123 21.07 -11.61 -11.79
N ALA A 124 20.81 -10.89 -10.69
CA ALA A 124 21.30 -11.25 -9.36
C ALA A 124 20.52 -12.39 -8.70
N ALA A 125 19.34 -12.73 -9.20
CA ALA A 125 18.45 -13.71 -8.55
C ALA A 125 19.08 -15.09 -8.41
N GLY A 126 19.85 -15.52 -9.42
CA GLY A 126 20.56 -16.80 -9.37
C GLY A 126 19.65 -18.01 -9.35
N GLY A 127 18.40 -17.86 -9.74
CA GLY A 127 17.40 -18.91 -9.71
C GLY A 127 16.01 -18.32 -9.49
N ARG A 128 15.18 -19.04 -8.73
CA ARG A 128 13.82 -18.58 -8.45
C ARG A 128 13.83 -17.56 -7.31
N LEU A 129 13.33 -16.38 -7.61
CA LEU A 129 13.31 -15.24 -6.68
C LEU A 129 12.08 -15.33 -5.75
N LYS A 130 12.30 -15.36 -4.44
CA LYS A 130 11.20 -15.36 -3.44
C LYS A 130 10.86 -13.91 -3.08
N ILE A 131 9.65 -13.47 -3.42
CA ILE A 131 9.23 -12.08 -3.20
C ILE A 131 8.07 -12.03 -2.21
N GLY A 132 8.25 -11.28 -1.14
CA GLY A 132 7.21 -10.98 -0.16
C GLY A 132 6.27 -9.89 -0.66
N VAL A 133 4.97 -10.15 -0.62
CA VAL A 133 3.93 -9.16 -0.94
C VAL A 133 2.88 -9.18 0.17
N PRO A 134 2.19 -8.07 0.43
CA PRO A 134 1.29 -8.01 1.59
C PRO A 134 -0.03 -8.76 1.39
N PHE A 135 -0.43 -9.05 0.14
CA PHE A 135 -1.72 -9.70 -0.13
C PHE A 135 -1.70 -10.31 -1.54
N PRO A 136 -2.32 -11.51 -1.71
CA PRO A 136 -2.25 -12.20 -3.01
C PRO A 136 -2.84 -11.44 -4.20
N PHE A 137 -3.84 -10.60 -3.95
CA PHE A 137 -4.50 -9.83 -5.01
C PHE A 137 -4.03 -8.37 -5.05
N SER A 138 -2.89 -8.06 -4.42
CA SER A 138 -2.33 -6.70 -4.48
C SER A 138 -1.61 -6.46 -5.81
N MET A 139 -1.38 -5.21 -6.15
CA MET A 139 -0.55 -4.81 -7.29
C MET A 139 0.94 -4.72 -6.92
N HIS A 140 1.30 -5.15 -5.74
CA HIS A 140 2.69 -5.22 -5.26
C HIS A 140 3.55 -6.27 -5.97
N UNK A 141 2.92 -6.91 -6.59
CA UNK A 141 3.64 -7.91 -7.25
C UNK A 141 4.52 -7.38 -8.30
N UNK A 142 5.42 -7.45 -8.20
CA UNK A 142 6.29 -7.09 -9.15
C UNK A 142 6.14 -7.94 -10.34
N UNK A 143 5.23 -8.66 -10.42
CA UNK A 143 4.92 -9.47 -11.45
C UNK A 143 4.82 -8.84 -12.77
N TYR A 144 4.05 -7.89 -12.86
CA TYR A 144 3.91 -7.22 -14.15
C TYR A 144 5.21 -6.49 -14.55
N TRP A 145 5.90 -5.89 -13.60
CA TRP A 145 7.17 -5.19 -13.84
C TRP A 145 8.26 -6.16 -14.29
N LEU A 146 8.51 -7.19 -13.50
CA LEU A 146 9.57 -8.16 -13.81
C LEU A 146 9.20 -9.01 -15.02
N SER A 147 7.92 -9.30 -15.23
CA SER A 147 7.46 -10.03 -16.43
C SER A 147 7.72 -9.20 -17.69
N ALA A 148 7.51 -7.89 -17.63
CA ALA A 148 7.81 -7.01 -18.76
C ALA A 148 9.30 -6.96 -19.08
N LEU A 149 10.16 -7.30 -18.11
CA LEU A 149 11.61 -7.35 -18.28
C LEU A 149 12.13 -8.77 -18.56
N GLY A 150 11.24 -9.74 -18.69
CA GLY A 150 11.61 -11.10 -19.10
C GLY A 150 11.69 -12.14 -18.00
N LEU A 151 11.19 -11.82 -16.78
CA LEU A 151 11.13 -12.82 -15.70
C LEU A 151 9.66 -13.09 -15.33
N PRO A 152 8.99 -13.96 -16.08
CA PRO A 152 7.57 -14.23 -15.82
C PRO A 152 7.35 -15.07 -14.55
N ALA A 153 6.31 -14.74 -13.80
CA ALA A 153 5.80 -15.60 -12.74
C ALA A 153 4.89 -16.67 -13.39
N PRO A 154 4.83 -17.89 -12.88
CA PRO A 154 5.51 -18.41 -11.69
C PRO A 154 6.91 -19.00 -11.94
N GLN A 155 7.38 -19.00 -13.17
CA GLN A 155 8.63 -19.69 -13.51
C GLN A 155 9.83 -19.07 -12.80
N GLY A 156 9.88 -17.74 -12.73
CA GLY A 156 11.02 -17.05 -12.14
C GLY A 156 10.75 -16.44 -10.77
N ILE A 157 9.49 -16.49 -10.29
CA ILE A 157 9.11 -15.80 -9.06
C ILE A 157 8.28 -16.71 -8.16
N ASP A 158 8.67 -16.80 -6.88
CA ASP A 158 7.91 -17.47 -5.84
C ASP A 158 7.30 -16.35 -4.94
N ILE A 159 6.01 -16.11 -5.10
CA ILE A 159 5.32 -15.06 -4.35
C ILE A 159 4.94 -15.59 -2.96
N ARG A 160 5.36 -14.88 -1.93
CA ARG A 160 5.02 -15.18 -0.53
C ARG A 160 4.16 -14.06 0.04
N THR A 161 3.06 -14.42 0.67
CA THR A 161 2.21 -13.44 1.34
C THR A 161 2.73 -13.20 2.74
N VAL A 162 3.12 -11.95 3.03
CA VAL A 162 3.71 -11.57 4.33
C VAL A 162 3.00 -10.28 4.79
N PRO A 163 2.37 -10.26 5.97
CA PRO A 163 1.82 -9.02 6.50
C PRO A 163 2.89 -7.93 6.60
N PRO A 164 2.55 -6.66 6.33
CA PRO A 164 3.56 -5.60 6.31
C PRO A 164 4.46 -5.54 7.55
N PRO A 165 3.94 -5.66 8.80
CA PRO A 165 4.83 -5.60 9.96
C PRO A 165 5.80 -6.77 10.10
N LEU A 166 5.58 -7.86 9.37
CA LEU A 166 6.43 -9.06 9.46
C LEU A 166 7.44 -9.14 8.31
N MET A 167 7.53 -8.11 7.46
CA MET A 167 8.37 -8.16 6.25
C MET A 167 9.87 -8.27 6.61
N ALA A 168 10.32 -7.52 7.62
CA ALA A 168 11.71 -7.58 8.08
C ALA A 168 12.06 -8.96 8.66
N ASP A 169 11.15 -9.55 9.42
CA ASP A 169 11.35 -10.88 10.00
C ASP A 169 11.47 -11.95 8.90
N ALA A 170 10.62 -11.85 7.87
CA ALA A 170 10.67 -12.80 6.74
C ALA A 170 12.00 -12.70 5.98
N LEU A 171 12.54 -11.48 5.81
CA LEU A 171 13.88 -11.29 5.24
C LEU A 171 14.95 -11.93 6.12
N ARG A 172 14.90 -11.66 7.42
CA ARG A 172 15.88 -12.17 8.41
C ARG A 172 15.89 -13.69 8.40
N ALA A 173 14.71 -14.30 8.31
CA ALA A 173 14.56 -15.76 8.30
C ALA A 173 14.92 -16.40 6.95
N GLY A 174 15.19 -15.61 5.91
CA GLY A 174 15.47 -16.15 4.56
C GLY A 174 14.24 -16.73 3.87
N GLU A 175 13.05 -16.40 4.36
CA GLU A 175 11.80 -16.84 3.74
C GLU A 175 11.52 -16.10 2.45
N ILE A 176 12.02 -14.86 2.33
CA ILE A 176 11.94 -14.04 1.12
C ILE A 176 13.32 -13.45 0.81
N ASP A 177 13.57 -13.18 -0.46
CA ASP A 177 14.80 -12.55 -0.94
C ASP A 177 14.59 -11.06 -1.22
N ALA A 178 13.35 -10.69 -1.54
CA ALA A 178 12.95 -9.33 -1.85
C ALA A 178 11.51 -9.12 -1.41
N PHE A 179 11.08 -7.87 -1.33
CA PHE A 179 9.71 -7.54 -0.97
C PHE A 179 9.22 -6.31 -1.74
N CYS A 180 7.89 -6.17 -1.81
CA CYS A 180 7.24 -4.91 -2.17
C CYS A 180 6.21 -4.61 -1.07
N VAL A 181 6.36 -3.50 -0.38
CA VAL A 181 5.52 -3.19 0.78
C VAL A 181 5.29 -1.68 0.90
N GLY A 182 4.18 -1.31 1.53
CA GLY A 182 3.92 0.08 1.89
C GLY A 182 4.81 0.53 3.04
N GLU A 183 5.17 1.82 3.03
CA GLU A 183 5.97 2.39 4.10
C GLU A 183 5.14 2.52 5.40
N PRO A 184 5.77 2.39 6.58
CA PRO A 184 7.22 2.47 6.83
C PRO A 184 7.96 1.12 6.89
N TRP A 185 7.32 0.03 6.49
CA TRP A 185 7.87 -1.31 6.72
C TRP A 185 9.09 -1.63 5.87
N GLY A 186 9.26 -0.96 4.72
CA GLY A 186 10.52 -1.03 3.98
C GLY A 186 11.64 -0.35 4.75
N SER A 187 11.37 0.84 5.28
CA SER A 187 12.35 1.58 6.10
C SER A 187 12.72 0.82 7.38
N ILE A 188 11.76 0.09 7.98
CA ILE A 188 12.02 -0.75 9.15
C ILE A 188 13.03 -1.87 8.79
N ALA A 189 12.90 -2.50 7.62
CA ALA A 189 13.85 -3.54 7.21
C ALA A 189 15.28 -2.98 7.08
N VAL A 190 15.42 -1.74 6.64
CA VAL A 190 16.73 -1.06 6.58
C VAL A 190 17.24 -0.77 8.00
N GLU A 191 16.39 -0.22 8.86
CA GLU A 191 16.74 0.13 10.23
C GLU A 191 17.21 -1.09 11.03
N GLU A 192 16.57 -2.24 10.79
CA GLU A 192 16.94 -3.50 11.44
C GLU A 192 18.14 -4.18 10.79
N GLY A 193 18.70 -3.59 9.74
CA GLY A 193 19.91 -4.10 9.08
C GLY A 193 19.72 -5.37 8.26
N VAL A 194 18.46 -5.73 7.93
CA VAL A 194 18.20 -6.98 7.24
C VAL A 194 17.98 -6.81 5.73
N GLY A 195 17.94 -5.56 5.25
CA GLY A 195 17.73 -5.31 3.82
C GLY A 195 18.10 -3.91 3.41
N SER A 196 17.98 -3.66 2.12
CA SER A 196 18.16 -2.32 1.52
C SER A 196 17.02 -2.04 0.55
N LEU A 197 16.68 -0.76 0.39
CA LEU A 197 15.65 -0.35 -0.57
C LEU A 197 16.26 -0.26 -1.95
N LEU A 198 15.60 -0.88 -2.92
CA LEU A 198 16.05 -0.95 -4.31
C LEU A 198 15.36 0.09 -5.18
N LEU A 199 14.05 0.30 -4.98
CA LEU A 199 13.26 1.11 -5.91
C LEU A 199 11.93 1.50 -5.26
N PRO A 200 11.44 2.75 -5.45
CA PRO A 200 10.06 3.07 -5.06
C PRO A 200 9.06 2.58 -6.12
N GLY A 201 7.88 2.18 -5.71
CA GLY A 201 6.82 1.75 -6.62
C GLY A 201 6.47 2.80 -7.67
N LYS A 202 6.59 4.08 -7.31
CA LYS A 202 6.36 5.21 -8.21
C LYS A 202 7.23 5.16 -9.47
N ALA A 203 8.44 4.61 -9.39
CA ALA A 203 9.31 4.48 -10.56
C ALA A 203 8.78 3.47 -11.58
N ILE A 204 7.89 2.55 -11.15
CA ILE A 204 7.27 1.57 -12.03
C ILE A 204 5.93 2.08 -12.58
N TRP A 205 5.11 2.66 -11.72
CA TRP A 205 3.81 3.23 -12.09
C TRP A 205 3.67 4.58 -11.40
N ALA A 206 3.87 5.64 -12.18
CA ALA A 206 4.03 7.01 -11.66
C ALA A 206 2.84 7.52 -10.85
N PHE A 207 1.62 7.02 -11.10
CA PHE A 207 0.42 7.49 -10.43
C PHE A 207 -0.52 6.30 -10.16
N ALA A 208 -0.09 5.40 -9.27
CA ALA A 208 -0.81 4.17 -8.96
C ALA A 208 -1.78 4.38 -7.80
N PRO A 209 -3.09 4.10 -7.96
CA PRO A 209 -3.98 4.10 -6.81
C PRO A 209 -3.53 2.99 -5.87
N GLU A 210 -3.23 3.35 -4.64
CA GLU A 210 -2.65 2.38 -3.71
C GLU A 210 -3.68 1.92 -2.67
N LYS A 211 -4.30 2.88 -1.98
CA LYS A 211 -5.30 2.57 -0.96
C LYS A 211 -6.61 3.28 -1.25
N VAL A 212 -7.69 2.61 -0.90
CA VAL A 212 -9.04 3.16 -1.06
C VAL A 212 -9.78 3.11 0.28
N LEU A 213 -10.75 3.99 0.42
CA LEU A 213 -11.78 3.91 1.45
C LEU A 213 -12.82 2.91 0.94
N ALA A 214 -12.83 1.71 1.52
CA ALA A 214 -13.70 0.63 1.09
C ALA A 214 -14.84 0.41 2.09
N VAL A 215 -16.01 0.08 1.56
CA VAL A 215 -17.19 -0.28 2.34
C VAL A 215 -17.87 -1.47 1.65
N ARG A 216 -18.75 -2.19 2.37
CA ARG A 216 -19.64 -3.16 1.70
C ARG A 216 -20.55 -2.39 0.75
N SER A 217 -20.79 -2.93 -0.45
CA SER A 217 -21.64 -2.24 -1.44
C SER A 217 -23.06 -2.06 -0.91
N GLU A 218 -23.62 -3.09 -0.27
CA GLU A 218 -24.96 -2.97 0.33
C GLU A 218 -25.06 -1.88 1.38
N TRP A 219 -23.97 -1.65 2.16
CA TRP A 219 -23.94 -0.59 3.16
C TRP A 219 -23.94 0.78 2.47
N ALA A 220 -23.16 0.93 1.41
CA ALA A 220 -23.11 2.19 0.67
C ALA A 220 -24.47 2.54 0.05
N GLU A 221 -25.19 1.53 -0.45
CA GLU A 221 -26.53 1.69 -1.02
C GLU A 221 -27.56 2.06 0.05
N ALA A 222 -27.44 1.45 1.23
CA ALA A 222 -28.39 1.71 2.34
C ALA A 222 -28.12 3.06 3.02
N GLU A 223 -26.84 3.48 3.03
CA GLU A 223 -26.43 4.67 3.80
C GLU A 223 -25.68 5.68 2.91
N PRO A 224 -26.32 6.19 1.83
CA PRO A 224 -25.62 7.12 0.92
C PRO A 224 -25.25 8.43 1.62
N GLY A 225 -26.03 8.86 2.61
CA GLY A 225 -25.73 10.05 3.39
C GLY A 225 -24.47 9.91 4.24
N LEU A 226 -24.31 8.75 4.91
CA LEU A 226 -23.10 8.48 5.70
C LEU A 226 -21.88 8.28 4.78
N SER A 227 -22.06 7.63 3.64
CA SER A 227 -21.02 7.48 2.64
C SER A 227 -20.50 8.84 2.19
N ALA A 228 -21.39 9.79 1.88
CA ALA A 228 -21.00 11.12 1.43
C ALA A 228 -20.25 11.88 2.52
N ARG A 229 -20.70 11.77 3.78
CA ARG A 229 -20.05 12.43 4.94
C ARG A 229 -18.63 11.86 5.14
N LEU A 230 -18.50 10.54 5.04
CA LEU A 230 -17.23 9.88 5.22
C LEU A 230 -16.23 10.26 4.10
N ILE A 231 -16.71 10.32 2.84
CA ILE A 231 -15.91 10.79 1.71
C ILE A 231 -15.39 12.21 1.98
N ARG A 232 -16.26 13.13 2.42
CA ARG A 232 -15.84 14.52 2.69
C ARG A 232 -14.81 14.59 3.80
N ALA A 233 -14.99 13.78 4.85
CA ALA A 233 -14.05 13.77 5.99
C ALA A 233 -12.65 13.33 5.53
N VAL A 234 -12.55 12.22 4.77
CA VAL A 234 -11.22 11.74 4.32
C VAL A 234 -10.64 12.63 3.23
N TRP A 235 -11.48 13.27 2.39
CA TRP A 235 -11.02 14.22 1.38
C TRP A 235 -10.38 15.45 2.04
N ARG A 236 -11.02 15.99 3.09
CA ARG A 236 -10.46 17.12 3.85
C ARG A 236 -9.15 16.71 4.54
N ALA A 237 -9.11 15.50 5.10
CA ALA A 237 -7.90 14.98 5.72
C ALA A 237 -6.76 14.85 4.68
N GLY A 238 -7.07 14.35 3.48
CA GLY A 238 -6.08 14.26 2.39
C GLY A 238 -5.55 15.64 2.00
N LYS A 239 -6.45 16.63 1.89
CA LYS A 239 -6.06 18.01 1.56
C LYS A 239 -5.16 18.58 2.65
N TRP A 240 -5.48 18.35 3.92
CA TRP A 240 -4.65 18.78 5.05
C TRP A 240 -3.28 18.13 5.00
N LEU A 241 -3.23 16.82 4.72
CA LEU A 241 -1.98 16.06 4.61
C LEU A 241 -1.08 16.51 3.46
N ALA A 242 -1.66 17.12 2.42
CA ALA A 242 -0.90 17.62 1.27
C ALA A 242 -0.13 18.90 1.58
N ASP A 243 -0.44 19.57 2.70
CA ASP A 243 0.28 20.76 3.13
C ASP A 243 1.60 20.34 3.79
N PRO A 244 2.78 20.73 3.23
CA PRO A 244 4.06 20.36 3.83
C PRO A 244 4.23 20.80 5.29
N GLN A 245 3.50 21.82 5.74
CA GLN A 245 3.61 22.30 7.12
C GLN A 245 3.03 21.31 8.13
N THR A 246 2.16 20.39 7.71
CA THR A 246 1.55 19.40 8.60
C THR A 246 2.41 18.15 8.78
N ARG A 247 3.51 18.04 8.02
CA ARG A 247 4.30 16.79 7.94
C ARG A 247 4.80 16.30 9.30
N VAL A 248 5.41 17.20 10.09
CA VAL A 248 5.96 16.81 11.40
C VAL A 248 4.84 16.35 12.33
N LEU A 249 3.75 17.12 12.38
CA LEU A 249 2.60 16.72 13.20
C LEU A 249 2.01 15.38 12.74
N THR A 250 1.96 15.16 11.43
CA THR A 250 1.50 13.88 10.88
C THR A 250 2.38 12.72 11.35
N ALA A 251 3.72 12.88 11.28
CA ALA A 251 4.64 11.83 11.71
C ALA A 251 4.45 11.52 13.21
N GLU A 252 4.33 12.56 14.04
CA GLU A 252 4.10 12.41 15.48
C GLU A 252 2.76 11.74 15.78
N LEU A 253 1.72 12.13 15.05
CA LEU A 253 0.39 11.53 15.21
C LEU A 253 0.42 10.04 14.87
N LEU A 254 0.95 9.70 13.70
CA LEU A 254 1.00 8.31 13.25
C LEU A 254 1.88 7.44 14.15
N ALA A 255 2.89 8.03 14.82
CA ALA A 255 3.81 7.30 15.69
C ALA A 255 3.16 6.76 16.97
N ARG A 256 1.98 7.27 17.33
CA ARG A 256 1.31 6.88 18.58
C ARG A 256 1.06 5.37 18.65
N PRO A 257 1.07 4.79 19.87
CA PRO A 257 0.90 3.33 20.03
C PRO A 257 -0.40 2.76 19.46
N GLU A 258 -1.46 3.55 19.44
CA GLU A 258 -2.75 3.13 18.90
C GLU A 258 -2.73 3.04 17.35
N PHE A 259 -1.76 3.69 16.68
CA PHE A 259 -1.69 3.73 15.23
C PHE A 259 -0.54 2.87 14.70
N LEU A 260 0.64 3.44 14.42
CA LEU A 260 1.73 2.65 13.86
C LEU A 260 2.66 2.09 14.94
N ASP A 261 2.80 2.78 16.08
CA ASP A 261 3.68 2.39 17.19
C ASP A 261 5.14 2.26 16.73
N LEU A 262 5.60 3.30 16.02
CA LEU A 262 6.94 3.34 15.43
C LEU A 262 7.54 4.74 15.62
N PRO A 263 8.88 4.87 15.59
CA PRO A 263 9.50 6.19 15.72
C PRO A 263 9.06 7.15 14.62
N PRO A 264 8.71 8.40 14.98
CA PRO A 264 8.24 9.36 13.97
C PRO A 264 9.25 9.68 12.88
N GLU A 265 10.54 9.61 13.17
CA GLU A 265 11.58 9.86 12.16
C GLU A 265 11.61 8.79 11.06
N ILE A 266 11.19 7.56 11.35
CA ILE A 266 11.08 6.52 10.32
C ILE A 266 9.83 6.77 9.47
N ILE A 267 8.73 7.15 10.11
CA ILE A 267 7.48 7.51 9.42
C ILE A 267 7.72 8.72 8.50
N ASP A 268 8.50 9.69 8.97
CA ASP A 268 8.78 10.92 8.21
C ASP A 268 9.54 10.64 6.91
N ARG A 269 10.29 9.55 6.80
CA ARG A 269 10.96 9.21 5.53
C ARG A 269 9.97 9.14 4.37
N ALA A 270 8.84 8.48 4.59
CA ALA A 270 7.80 8.37 3.56
C ALA A 270 7.08 9.70 3.31
N LEU A 271 6.87 10.49 4.36
CA LEU A 271 6.17 11.77 4.24
C LEU A 271 7.04 12.83 3.54
N SER A 272 8.35 12.81 3.80
CA SER A 272 9.30 13.75 3.20
C SER A 272 9.83 13.29 1.84
N GLY A 273 9.76 11.99 1.57
CA GLY A 273 10.37 11.38 0.39
C GLY A 273 11.89 11.27 0.49
N THR A 274 12.46 11.41 1.70
CA THR A 274 13.91 11.30 1.93
C THR A 274 14.18 10.00 2.68
N PHE A 275 14.77 9.05 1.98
CA PHE A 275 14.94 7.68 2.48
C PHE A 275 16.39 7.38 2.80
N THR A 276 16.61 6.71 3.94
CA THR A 276 17.83 5.94 4.17
C THR A 276 17.59 4.59 3.51
N ILE A 277 18.33 4.30 2.44
CA ILE A 277 18.08 3.11 1.62
C ILE A 277 18.93 1.91 1.99
N SER A 278 19.92 2.09 2.86
CA SER A 278 20.79 0.98 3.26
C SER A 278 21.20 1.12 4.72
N PRO A 279 21.56 0.01 5.39
CA PRO A 279 22.07 0.08 6.77
C PRO A 279 23.35 0.91 6.90
N GLN A 280 24.05 1.17 5.80
CA GLN A 280 25.25 2.03 5.82
C GLN A 280 24.91 3.52 5.76
N GLY A 281 23.62 3.87 5.73
CA GLY A 281 23.19 5.27 5.82
C GLY A 281 23.09 5.99 4.47
N GLU A 282 23.13 5.26 3.36
CA GLU A 282 22.95 5.89 2.04
C GLU A 282 21.57 6.50 1.94
N GLN A 283 21.50 7.74 1.43
CA GLN A 283 20.22 8.45 1.33
C GLN A 283 19.84 8.69 -0.12
N ARG A 284 18.53 8.67 -0.37
CA ARG A 284 17.94 9.04 -1.67
C ARG A 284 16.69 9.87 -1.43
N ARG A 285 16.43 10.78 -2.37
CA ARG A 285 15.23 11.62 -2.32
C ARG A 285 14.34 11.35 -3.53
N ILE A 286 13.05 11.14 -3.28
CA ILE A 286 12.02 10.95 -4.30
C ILE A 286 10.93 11.99 -4.07
N GLU A 287 10.82 12.93 -4.99
CA GLU A 287 9.77 13.93 -4.93
C GLU A 287 8.40 13.27 -5.19
N GLY A 288 7.43 13.57 -4.34
CA GLY A 288 6.09 13.00 -4.46
C GLY A 288 6.07 11.49 -4.35
N PHE A 289 6.82 10.94 -3.40
CA PHE A 289 6.90 9.50 -3.17
C PHE A 289 5.52 8.86 -3.01
N GLY A 290 4.68 9.47 -2.19
CA GLY A 290 3.29 9.08 -2.01
C GLY A 290 2.43 10.33 -1.95
N GLY A 291 1.16 10.23 -2.31
CA GLY A 291 0.26 11.38 -2.31
C GLY A 291 -1.08 11.07 -1.70
N PHE A 292 -1.60 12.02 -0.93
CA PHE A 292 -2.93 11.92 -0.30
C PHE A 292 -3.96 12.80 -0.98
N HIS A 293 -3.51 13.83 -1.71
CA HIS A 293 -4.39 14.77 -2.38
C HIS A 293 -3.58 15.50 -3.46
N ASP A 294 -3.81 15.16 -4.71
CA ASP A 294 -3.10 15.78 -5.83
C ASP A 294 -4.03 15.73 -7.05
N GLY A 295 -4.57 16.87 -7.41
CA GLY A 295 -5.52 16.96 -8.52
C GLY A 295 -6.73 16.05 -8.27
N ALA A 296 -6.94 15.10 -9.15
CA ALA A 296 -8.06 14.16 -9.07
C ALA A 296 -7.67 12.81 -8.43
N ALA A 297 -6.61 12.79 -7.61
CA ALA A 297 -6.08 11.56 -6.99
C ALA A 297 -7.12 10.83 -6.15
N ASN A 298 -7.99 11.57 -5.46
CA ASN A 298 -8.98 10.95 -4.56
C ASN A 298 -10.19 10.36 -5.29
N PHE A 299 -10.33 10.57 -6.61
CA PHE A 299 -11.45 10.02 -7.36
C PHE A 299 -11.15 8.56 -7.75
N PRO A 300 -12.08 7.62 -7.48
CA PRO A 300 -11.85 6.21 -7.86
C PRO A 300 -12.18 5.99 -9.34
N TRP A 301 -11.18 6.20 -10.20
CA TRP A 301 -11.35 6.18 -11.67
C TRP A 301 -11.65 4.77 -12.17
N ARG A 302 -12.69 4.63 -12.98
CA ARG A 302 -13.05 3.35 -13.62
C ARG A 302 -11.91 2.79 -14.48
N SER A 303 -11.19 3.66 -15.18
CA SER A 303 -10.07 3.24 -16.02
C SER A 303 -8.95 2.56 -15.21
N GLN A 304 -8.69 3.05 -13.99
CA GLN A 304 -7.72 2.41 -13.09
C GLN A 304 -8.24 1.03 -12.65
N ALA A 305 -9.51 0.94 -12.28
CA ALA A 305 -10.12 -0.33 -11.87
C ALA A 305 -10.08 -1.35 -13.03
N GLN A 306 -10.39 -0.90 -14.25
CA GLN A 306 -10.32 -1.76 -15.44
C GLN A 306 -8.91 -2.27 -15.70
N TRP A 307 -7.90 -1.38 -15.57
CA TRP A 307 -6.50 -1.82 -15.74
C TRP A 307 -6.10 -2.85 -14.69
N ILE A 308 -6.47 -2.61 -13.43
CA ILE A 308 -6.22 -3.56 -12.32
C ILE A 308 -6.92 -4.90 -12.62
N ALA A 309 -8.18 -4.85 -13.08
CA ALA A 309 -8.94 -6.06 -13.41
C ALA A 309 -8.24 -6.88 -14.51
N GLN A 310 -7.72 -6.21 -15.54
CA GLN A 310 -6.97 -6.89 -16.61
C GLN A 310 -5.70 -7.56 -16.08
N GLN A 311 -4.96 -6.89 -15.19
CA GLN A 311 -3.74 -7.47 -14.61
C GLN A 311 -4.08 -8.68 -13.72
N LEU A 312 -5.12 -8.58 -12.90
CA LEU A 312 -5.56 -9.69 -12.06
C LEU A 312 -6.06 -10.86 -12.92
N ALA A 313 -6.88 -10.58 -13.94
CA ALA A 313 -7.42 -11.62 -14.84
C ALA A 313 -6.25 -12.34 -15.56
N ALA A 314 -5.29 -11.58 -16.08
CA ALA A 314 -4.12 -12.16 -16.75
C ALA A 314 -3.34 -13.08 -15.82
N ARG A 315 -3.12 -12.65 -14.57
CA ARG A 315 -2.35 -13.42 -13.58
C ARG A 315 -3.10 -14.67 -13.12
N MET A 316 -4.43 -14.57 -13.02
CA MET A 316 -5.28 -15.66 -12.51
C MET A 316 -5.85 -16.57 -13.60
N GLY A 317 -5.53 -16.30 -14.88
CA GLY A 317 -6.04 -17.09 -15.99
C GLY A 317 -7.52 -16.88 -16.27
N LEU A 318 -8.08 -15.72 -15.93
CA LEU A 318 -9.48 -15.40 -16.17
C LEU A 318 -9.68 -14.76 -17.53
N ASP A 319 -10.94 -14.75 -18.03
CA ASP A 319 -11.29 -14.07 -19.27
C ASP A 319 -11.08 -12.56 -19.14
N ARG A 320 -10.14 -12.04 -19.94
CA ARG A 320 -9.81 -10.61 -19.94
C ARG A 320 -10.94 -9.73 -20.48
N ALA A 321 -11.75 -10.25 -21.41
CA ALA A 321 -12.85 -9.46 -21.99
C ALA A 321 -13.95 -9.25 -20.95
N GLY A 322 -14.29 -10.27 -20.19
CA GLY A 322 -15.24 -10.17 -19.09
C GLY A 322 -14.77 -9.24 -17.98
N ALA A 323 -13.47 -9.21 -17.73
CA ALA A 323 -12.90 -8.39 -16.66
C ALA A 323 -12.96 -6.88 -16.92
N MET A 324 -13.35 -6.46 -18.15
CA MET A 324 -13.45 -5.03 -18.49
C MET A 324 -14.84 -4.44 -18.29
N GLN A 325 -15.85 -5.26 -18.01
CA GLN A 325 -17.24 -4.82 -17.80
C GLN A 325 -17.48 -4.38 -16.37
#